data_8f14f03ee810da3504be5d051b62f82b
#
_entry.id   8f14f03ee810da3504be5d051b62f82b
#
_cell.length_a   1.000
_cell.length_b   1.000
_cell.length_c   1.000
_cell.angle_alpha   90.00
_cell.angle_beta   90.00
_cell.angle_gamma   90.00
#
_symmetry.space_group_name_H-M   'P 1'
#
loop_
_entity.id
_entity.type
_entity.pdbx_description
1 polymer ?
#
loop_
_entity_poly.entity_id
_entity_poly.type
_entity_poly.pdbx_seq_one_letter_code
_entity_poly.pdbx_strand_id
1 'polypeptide(L)'
;ASRRAGFIFPEFQPAFDAMLTVCKILEMMAVSKTKIEDLYSEIPQSFLVRKNIACPWSKKGEVLRGLIEDTKSHAEREMIDGLKLFFGRDWVQVIPDPYRELFHVNAEADSREQAEKMAEEYLGKIAARLG
;
A
#
# COMPACT_ATOMS: atom_id res chain seq x y z
N ALA A 1 5.94 0.02 -1.03
CA ALA A 1 5.75 0.64 0.29
C ALA A 1 6.50 -0.15 1.33
N SER A 2 7.35 0.51 2.10
CA SER A 2 8.07 -0.14 3.19
C SER A 2 7.08 -0.64 4.25
N ARG A 3 7.28 -1.88 4.74
CA ARG A 3 6.54 -2.39 5.90
C ARG A 3 6.86 -1.63 7.21
N ARG A 4 7.83 -0.75 7.17
CA ARG A 4 8.26 0.08 8.30
C ARG A 4 7.96 1.52 7.96
N ALA A 5 7.08 2.13 8.74
CA ALA A 5 6.84 3.57 8.65
C ALA A 5 8.13 4.31 9.03
N GLY A 6 8.42 5.39 8.33
CA GLY A 6 9.57 6.23 8.62
C GLY A 6 9.61 7.44 7.68
N PHE A 7 10.31 8.47 8.10
CA PHE A 7 10.47 9.68 7.31
C PHE A 7 11.90 9.77 6.77
N ILE A 8 12.00 10.26 5.53
CA ILE A 8 13.25 10.57 4.85
C ILE A 8 13.26 12.07 4.62
N PHE A 9 14.33 12.71 4.99
CA PHE A 9 14.57 14.14 4.77
C PHE A 9 15.71 14.29 3.77
N PRO A 10 15.40 14.36 2.46
CA PRO A 10 16.41 14.30 1.40
C PRO A 10 17.47 15.41 1.49
N GLU A 11 17.09 16.58 2.03
CA GLU A 11 18.00 17.72 2.25
C GLU A 11 19.05 17.42 3.33
N PHE A 12 18.79 16.45 4.22
CA PHE A 12 19.71 16.05 5.27
C PHE A 12 20.43 14.74 4.94
N GLN A 13 19.65 13.67 4.70
CA GLN A 13 20.18 12.38 4.22
C GLN A 13 19.08 11.54 3.53
N PRO A 14 19.42 10.76 2.49
CA PRO A 14 18.46 9.93 1.76
C PRO A 14 18.19 8.58 2.47
N ALA A 15 17.98 8.60 3.77
CA ALA A 15 17.71 7.43 4.61
C ALA A 15 16.68 7.76 5.69
N PHE A 16 16.06 6.72 6.26
CA PHE A 16 15.16 6.90 7.39
C PHE A 16 15.92 7.48 8.60
N ASP A 17 15.42 8.59 9.13
CA ASP A 17 16.01 9.25 10.30
C ASP A 17 14.95 9.43 11.40
N ALA A 18 15.05 8.59 12.43
CA ALA A 18 14.13 8.63 13.55
C ALA A 18 14.42 9.83 14.47
N MET A 19 15.69 10.22 14.63
CA MET A 19 16.08 11.33 15.52
C MET A 19 15.59 12.66 14.93
N LEU A 20 15.88 12.91 13.65
CA LEU A 20 15.40 14.11 12.98
C LEU A 20 13.86 14.13 12.91
N THR A 21 13.21 12.97 12.74
CA THR A 21 11.75 12.87 12.79
C THR A 21 11.20 13.38 14.11
N VAL A 22 11.77 12.94 15.25
CA VAL A 22 11.35 13.42 16.58
C VAL A 22 11.54 14.92 16.70
N CYS A 23 12.70 15.45 16.29
CA CYS A 23 12.97 16.90 16.31
C CYS A 23 11.96 17.69 15.48
N LYS A 24 11.62 17.19 14.28
CA LYS A 24 10.64 17.84 13.39
C LYS A 24 9.22 17.81 13.95
N ILE A 25 8.82 16.73 14.62
CA ILE A 25 7.52 16.65 15.31
C ILE A 25 7.47 17.66 16.46
N LEU A 26 8.52 17.74 17.29
CA LEU A 26 8.58 18.69 18.39
C LEU A 26 8.60 20.15 17.89
N GLU A 27 9.35 20.44 16.81
CA GLU A 27 9.35 21.75 16.15
C GLU A 27 7.94 22.12 15.68
N MET A 28 7.25 21.21 14.99
CA MET A 28 5.89 21.41 14.51
C MET A 28 4.93 21.69 15.66
N MET A 29 4.98 20.90 16.74
CA MET A 29 4.15 21.11 17.93
C MET A 29 4.43 22.47 18.59
N ALA A 30 5.69 22.87 18.69
CA ALA A 30 6.07 24.14 19.29
C ALA A 30 5.60 25.35 18.46
N VAL A 31 5.73 25.26 17.12
CA VAL A 31 5.32 26.33 16.19
C VAL A 31 3.79 26.44 16.12
N SER A 32 3.09 25.32 15.99
CA SER A 32 1.63 25.28 15.88
C SER A 32 0.93 25.47 17.23
N LYS A 33 1.65 25.31 18.36
CA LYS A 33 1.10 25.23 19.72
C LYS A 33 0.03 24.16 19.89
N THR A 34 0.12 23.08 19.12
CA THR A 34 -0.85 21.98 19.05
C THR A 34 -0.28 20.75 19.74
N LYS A 35 -1.09 19.99 20.44
CA LYS A 35 -0.68 18.72 21.03
C LYS A 35 -0.64 17.63 19.96
N ILE A 36 0.16 16.59 20.18
CA ILE A 36 0.27 15.46 19.25
C ILE A 36 -1.06 14.72 19.06
N GLU A 37 -1.89 14.69 20.09
CA GLU A 37 -3.23 14.08 20.06
C GLU A 37 -4.15 14.81 19.05
N ASP A 38 -4.09 16.14 19.04
CA ASP A 38 -4.87 16.97 18.12
C ASP A 38 -4.40 16.77 16.70
N LEU A 39 -3.07 16.75 16.46
CA LEU A 39 -2.47 16.46 15.15
C LEU A 39 -2.85 15.04 14.65
N TYR A 40 -2.90 14.06 15.55
CA TYR A 40 -3.33 12.71 15.21
C TYR A 40 -4.81 12.66 14.81
N SER A 41 -5.65 13.45 15.44
CA SER A 41 -7.09 13.50 15.13
C SER A 41 -7.41 14.10 13.76
N GLU A 42 -6.49 14.91 13.20
CA GLU A 42 -6.60 15.48 11.86
C GLU A 42 -6.29 14.45 10.76
N ILE A 43 -5.63 13.34 11.09
CA ILE A 43 -5.28 12.30 10.12
C ILE A 43 -6.56 11.53 9.75
N PRO A 44 -6.96 11.50 8.47
CA PRO A 44 -8.11 10.72 8.05
C PRO A 44 -7.94 9.24 8.44
N GLN A 45 -8.96 8.67 9.05
CA GLN A 45 -8.97 7.24 9.38
C GLN A 45 -9.04 6.44 8.09
N SER A 46 -8.17 5.45 7.96
CA SER A 46 -8.20 4.48 6.88
C SER A 46 -7.86 3.09 7.43
N PHE A 47 -8.36 2.06 6.76
CA PHE A 47 -8.16 0.67 7.16
C PHE A 47 -7.34 -0.05 6.09
N LEU A 48 -6.12 -0.43 6.45
CA LEU A 48 -5.21 -1.17 5.58
C LEU A 48 -5.27 -2.67 5.90
N VAL A 49 -5.72 -3.45 4.92
CA VAL A 49 -5.73 -4.91 4.94
C VAL A 49 -4.58 -5.44 4.08
N ARG A 50 -3.87 -6.44 4.60
CA ARG A 50 -2.75 -7.09 3.90
C ARG A 50 -2.98 -8.59 3.89
N LYS A 51 -3.01 -9.17 2.70
CA LYS A 51 -3.14 -10.61 2.49
C LYS A 51 -2.07 -11.10 1.54
N ASN A 52 -1.86 -12.41 1.52
CA ASN A 52 -0.90 -13.04 0.63
C ASN A 52 -1.54 -14.25 -0.02
N ILE A 53 -1.11 -14.57 -1.25
CA ILE A 53 -1.50 -15.78 -1.94
C ILE A 53 -0.25 -16.44 -2.55
N ALA A 54 -0.12 -17.76 -2.39
CA ALA A 54 0.97 -18.51 -3.00
C ALA A 54 0.87 -18.46 -4.52
N CYS A 55 2.00 -18.28 -5.19
CA CYS A 55 2.09 -18.26 -6.64
C CYS A 55 3.48 -18.74 -7.06
N PRO A 56 3.59 -19.86 -7.79
CA PRO A 56 4.86 -20.35 -8.33
C PRO A 56 5.57 -19.29 -9.17
N TRP A 57 6.91 -19.28 -9.13
CA TRP A 57 7.73 -18.35 -9.91
C TRP A 57 7.36 -18.34 -11.39
N SER A 58 7.14 -19.51 -11.97
CA SER A 58 6.80 -19.67 -13.38
C SER A 58 5.50 -18.99 -13.79
N LYS A 59 4.54 -18.83 -12.88
CA LYS A 59 3.22 -18.23 -13.14
C LYS A 59 3.13 -16.75 -12.80
N LYS A 60 4.06 -16.18 -12.03
CA LYS A 60 3.97 -14.79 -11.58
C LYS A 60 3.82 -13.78 -12.72
N GLY A 61 4.63 -13.93 -13.77
CA GLY A 61 4.59 -13.04 -14.93
C GLY A 61 3.28 -13.11 -15.71
N GLU A 62 2.72 -14.32 -15.85
CA GLU A 62 1.44 -14.55 -16.52
C GLU A 62 0.28 -13.95 -15.72
N VAL A 63 0.23 -14.25 -14.43
CA VAL A 63 -0.80 -13.73 -13.50
C VAL A 63 -0.80 -12.21 -13.49
N LEU A 64 0.38 -11.59 -13.34
CA LEU A 64 0.48 -10.13 -13.30
C LEU A 64 0.06 -9.49 -14.63
N ARG A 65 0.49 -10.03 -15.77
CA ARG A 65 0.06 -9.55 -17.09
C ARG A 65 -1.44 -9.67 -17.28
N GLY A 66 -2.04 -10.80 -16.87
CA GLY A 66 -3.48 -10.98 -16.94
C GLY A 66 -4.25 -9.96 -16.10
N LEU A 67 -3.78 -9.65 -14.88
CA LEU A 67 -4.40 -8.62 -14.04
C LEU A 67 -4.27 -7.21 -14.66
N ILE A 68 -3.13 -6.89 -15.25
CA ILE A 68 -2.92 -5.63 -15.94
C ILE A 68 -3.85 -5.50 -17.16
N GLU A 69 -4.03 -6.59 -17.90
CA GLU A 69 -4.92 -6.64 -19.07
C GLU A 69 -6.38 -6.41 -18.69
N ASP A 70 -6.88 -7.12 -17.67
CA ASP A 70 -8.26 -6.96 -17.16
C ASP A 70 -8.57 -5.55 -16.65
N THR A 71 -7.54 -4.84 -16.23
CA THR A 71 -7.67 -3.50 -15.64
C THR A 71 -7.27 -2.37 -16.58
N LYS A 72 -7.12 -2.68 -17.89
CA LYS A 72 -6.73 -1.66 -18.91
C LYS A 72 -7.71 -0.48 -18.98
N SER A 73 -8.99 -0.72 -18.79
CA SER A 73 -10.03 0.31 -18.80
C SER A 73 -10.12 1.11 -17.51
N HIS A 74 -9.38 0.71 -16.46
CA HIS A 74 -9.39 1.43 -15.19
C HIS A 74 -8.61 2.75 -15.33
N ALA A 75 -9.28 3.89 -15.04
CA ALA A 75 -8.76 5.22 -15.33
C ALA A 75 -7.54 5.59 -14.48
N GLU A 76 -7.52 5.16 -13.22
CA GLU A 76 -6.47 5.52 -12.26
C GLU A 76 -5.71 4.28 -11.80
N ARG A 77 -4.54 4.05 -12.41
CA ARG A 77 -3.65 2.92 -12.09
C ARG A 77 -2.19 3.30 -12.11
N GLU A 78 -1.42 2.63 -11.27
CA GLU A 78 0.03 2.70 -11.24
C GLU A 78 0.65 1.31 -11.39
N MET A 79 1.77 1.22 -12.10
CA MET A 79 2.52 -0.02 -12.33
C MET A 79 3.94 0.10 -11.75
N ILE A 80 4.05 0.51 -10.50
CA ILE A 80 5.30 0.57 -9.74
C ILE A 80 5.32 -0.62 -8.80
N ASP A 81 6.33 -1.48 -8.90
CA ASP A 81 6.49 -2.71 -8.10
C ASP A 81 5.33 -3.72 -8.21
N GLY A 82 4.47 -3.59 -9.21
CA GLY A 82 3.28 -4.41 -9.40
C GLY A 82 2.14 -3.62 -10.01
N LEU A 83 0.91 -3.94 -9.60
CA LEU A 83 -0.30 -3.24 -10.06
C LEU A 83 -0.98 -2.57 -8.88
N LYS A 84 -1.19 -1.26 -8.94
CA LYS A 84 -2.00 -0.51 -7.98
C LYS A 84 -3.15 0.17 -8.71
N LEU A 85 -4.36 0.05 -8.15
CA LEU A 85 -5.59 0.60 -8.69
C LEU A 85 -6.24 1.50 -7.65
N PHE A 86 -6.72 2.65 -8.08
CA PHE A 86 -7.39 3.62 -7.23
C PHE A 86 -8.88 3.67 -7.52
N PHE A 87 -9.69 3.78 -6.48
CA PHE A 87 -11.13 3.89 -6.49
C PHE A 87 -11.53 5.12 -5.66
N GLY A 88 -11.20 6.30 -6.17
CA GLY A 88 -11.26 7.53 -5.40
C GLY A 88 -10.18 7.56 -4.32
N ARG A 89 -10.57 7.52 -3.04
CA ARG A 89 -9.61 7.45 -1.91
C ARG A 89 -9.16 6.04 -1.58
N ASP A 90 -9.98 5.05 -1.92
CA ASP A 90 -9.66 3.64 -1.71
C ASP A 90 -8.68 3.15 -2.77
N TRP A 91 -7.89 2.15 -2.43
CA TRP A 91 -6.97 1.54 -3.39
C TRP A 91 -6.68 0.07 -3.06
N VAL A 92 -6.33 -0.69 -4.10
CA VAL A 92 -5.79 -2.05 -3.97
C VAL A 92 -4.48 -2.15 -4.73
N GLN A 93 -3.53 -2.88 -4.16
CA GLN A 93 -2.21 -3.09 -4.76
C GLN A 93 -1.86 -4.57 -4.73
N VAL A 94 -1.44 -5.10 -5.87
CA VAL A 94 -0.95 -6.47 -6.05
C VAL A 94 0.54 -6.42 -6.39
N ILE A 95 1.38 -6.99 -5.52
CA ILE A 95 2.84 -6.96 -5.65
C ILE A 95 3.37 -8.40 -5.68
N PRO A 96 4.11 -8.82 -6.72
CA PRO A 96 4.86 -10.07 -6.69
C PRO A 96 5.99 -9.97 -5.65
N ASP A 97 6.08 -10.91 -4.72
CA ASP A 97 7.22 -10.95 -3.79
C ASP A 97 8.50 -11.28 -4.58
N PRO A 98 9.59 -10.51 -4.45
CA PRO A 98 10.82 -10.73 -5.23
C PRO A 98 11.66 -11.92 -4.73
N TYR A 99 11.35 -12.48 -3.54
CA TYR A 99 12.15 -13.53 -2.90
C TYR A 99 11.35 -14.80 -2.57
N ARG A 100 10.01 -14.76 -2.65
CA ARG A 100 9.13 -15.88 -2.27
C ARG A 100 8.08 -16.14 -3.34
N GLU A 101 7.60 -17.37 -3.41
CA GLU A 101 6.55 -17.80 -4.35
C GLU A 101 5.16 -17.35 -3.88
N LEU A 102 4.94 -16.04 -3.85
CA LEU A 102 3.67 -15.45 -3.48
C LEU A 102 3.46 -14.05 -4.07
N PHE A 103 2.20 -13.61 -4.05
CA PHE A 103 1.79 -12.21 -4.21
C PHE A 103 1.35 -11.62 -2.86
N HIS A 104 1.67 -10.36 -2.66
CA HIS A 104 1.06 -9.52 -1.63
C HIS A 104 -0.13 -8.78 -2.23
N VAL A 105 -1.25 -8.81 -1.54
CA VAL A 105 -2.43 -8.00 -1.85
C VAL A 105 -2.67 -7.06 -0.68
N ASN A 106 -2.51 -5.77 -0.93
CA ASN A 106 -2.75 -4.71 0.02
C ASN A 106 -3.98 -3.93 -0.44
N ALA A 107 -4.93 -3.67 0.45
CA ALA A 107 -6.08 -2.83 0.16
C ALA A 107 -6.30 -1.85 1.31
N GLU A 108 -6.60 -0.61 0.96
CA GLU A 108 -6.92 0.44 1.92
C GLU A 108 -8.23 1.10 1.54
N ALA A 109 -9.10 1.30 2.53
CA ALA A 109 -10.41 1.90 2.33
C ALA A 109 -10.88 2.66 3.59
N ASP A 110 -11.95 3.43 3.46
CA ASP A 110 -12.57 4.17 4.56
C ASP A 110 -13.21 3.26 5.62
N SER A 111 -13.45 1.96 5.29
CA SER A 111 -13.91 0.94 6.24
C SER A 111 -13.11 -0.36 6.11
N ARG A 112 -13.01 -1.09 7.23
CA ARG A 112 -12.34 -2.39 7.24
C ARG A 112 -13.03 -3.41 6.35
N GLU A 113 -14.35 -3.42 6.35
CA GLU A 113 -15.16 -4.32 5.52
C GLU A 113 -14.89 -4.10 4.02
N GLN A 114 -14.84 -2.85 3.60
CA GLN A 114 -14.54 -2.49 2.22
C GLN A 114 -13.12 -2.87 1.84
N ALA A 115 -12.13 -2.62 2.70
CA ALA A 115 -10.75 -3.02 2.47
C ALA A 115 -10.59 -4.55 2.37
N GLU A 116 -11.27 -5.30 3.24
CA GLU A 116 -11.29 -6.77 3.19
C GLU A 116 -11.93 -7.28 1.90
N LYS A 117 -13.08 -6.72 1.50
CA LYS A 117 -13.77 -7.08 0.26
C LYS A 117 -12.89 -6.84 -0.97
N MET A 118 -12.23 -5.69 -1.05
CA MET A 118 -11.30 -5.40 -2.15
C MET A 118 -10.12 -6.38 -2.18
N ALA A 119 -9.53 -6.68 -1.03
CA ALA A 119 -8.43 -7.63 -0.95
C ALA A 119 -8.87 -9.05 -1.39
N GLU A 120 -10.03 -9.52 -0.94
CA GLU A 120 -10.60 -10.82 -1.33
C GLU A 120 -10.90 -10.91 -2.82
N GLU A 121 -11.46 -9.86 -3.42
CA GLU A 121 -11.72 -9.81 -4.86
C GLU A 121 -10.44 -10.05 -5.67
N TYR A 122 -9.34 -9.37 -5.31
CA TYR A 122 -8.08 -9.52 -6.04
C TYR A 122 -7.36 -10.84 -5.72
N LEU A 123 -7.51 -11.39 -4.52
CA LEU A 123 -7.09 -12.76 -4.23
C LEU A 123 -7.82 -13.77 -5.12
N GLY A 124 -9.15 -13.63 -5.28
CA GLY A 124 -9.95 -14.45 -6.17
C GLY A 124 -9.52 -14.36 -7.64
N LYS A 125 -9.22 -13.14 -8.13
CA LYS A 125 -8.69 -12.92 -9.50
C LYS A 125 -7.32 -13.59 -9.71
N ILE A 126 -6.46 -13.59 -8.70
CA ILE A 126 -5.16 -14.29 -8.75
C ILE A 126 -5.40 -15.81 -8.74
N ALA A 127 -6.21 -16.30 -7.80
CA ALA A 127 -6.50 -17.73 -7.67
C ALA A 127 -7.08 -18.33 -8.97
N ALA A 128 -8.01 -17.63 -9.61
CA ALA A 128 -8.61 -18.05 -10.88
C ALA A 128 -7.59 -18.22 -12.03
N ARG A 129 -6.42 -17.54 -11.95
CA ARG A 129 -5.34 -17.66 -12.94
C ARG A 129 -4.27 -18.69 -12.58
N LEU A 130 -4.32 -19.17 -11.37
CA LEU A 130 -3.41 -20.25 -10.93
C LEU A 130 -3.92 -21.63 -11.31
N GLY A 131 -5.20 -21.71 -11.64
CA GLY A 131 -5.86 -22.91 -12.15
C GLY A 131 -6.52 -23.69 -11.11
#